data_6119cd78a57a982df8716c00e20876d7
#
_entry.id   6119cd78a57a982df8716c00e20876d7
#
_cell.length_a   1.000
_cell.length_b   1.000
_cell.length_c   1.000
_cell.angle_alpha   90.00
_cell.angle_beta   90.00
_cell.angle_gamma   90.00
#
_symmetry.space_group_name_H-M   'P 1'
#
loop_
_entity.id
_entity.type
_entity.pdbx_description
1 polymer ?
#
loop_
_entity_poly.entity_id
_entity_poly.type
_entity_poly.pdbx_seq_one_letter_code
_entity_poly.pdbx_strand_id
1 'polypeptide(L)'
;DDLKDEILGFRMSIFCLEDCTDEEVEEIFARLNNSTPLSPIQKCRSIMSTELARWTKEICSMDFFQHSIGLTVAQLRREADLEVLLQSMLLLDSRHEGYDEWKGISTAEVTKYCKHIRGKYNDDKKLMIMELFEYLGKAFREQHKFLKKSNIPMVVVLSKLALENDIKPEKFKVFIDSFSNSVCVDYEENTGSGNVKRVKTEGRLSAIAKAFADYFDLENANILSVEKNADFDDVPTSENENSEVDDVTASTDEDTPAMGSFMNDPTEEAVDTGSEDTEEVADEAGENSGISAESE
;
A
#
# COMPACT_ATOMS: atom_id res chain seq x y z
N ASP A 1 -27.10 24.97 -6.31
CA ASP A 1 -26.20 25.80 -7.09
C ASP A 1 -25.22 26.59 -6.21
N ASP A 2 -25.58 26.92 -4.96
CA ASP A 2 -24.76 27.73 -4.04
C ASP A 2 -23.34 27.16 -3.83
N LEU A 3 -23.19 25.82 -3.66
CA LEU A 3 -21.90 25.17 -3.52
C LEU A 3 -21.00 25.31 -4.78
N LYS A 4 -21.63 25.31 -5.95
CA LYS A 4 -20.90 25.49 -7.22
C LYS A 4 -20.39 26.91 -7.34
N ASP A 5 -21.20 27.88 -6.96
CA ASP A 5 -20.84 29.31 -7.01
C ASP A 5 -19.76 29.64 -5.97
N GLU A 6 -19.80 28.98 -4.79
CA GLU A 6 -18.78 29.09 -3.76
C GLU A 6 -17.43 28.53 -4.25
N ILE A 7 -17.43 27.34 -4.89
CA ILE A 7 -16.22 26.73 -5.49
C ILE A 7 -15.66 27.58 -6.61
N LEU A 8 -16.51 28.10 -7.51
CA LEU A 8 -16.07 28.93 -8.62
C LEU A 8 -15.60 30.32 -8.17
N GLY A 9 -16.10 30.84 -7.04
CA GLY A 9 -15.67 32.07 -6.41
C GLY A 9 -14.35 31.98 -5.65
N PHE A 10 -13.83 30.77 -5.40
CA PHE A 10 -12.60 30.58 -4.64
C PHE A 10 -11.38 31.06 -5.40
N ARG A 11 -10.65 32.00 -4.79
CA ARG A 11 -9.41 32.56 -5.39
C ARG A 11 -8.22 31.71 -4.96
N MET A 12 -7.51 31.15 -5.92
CA MET A 12 -6.24 30.45 -5.67
C MET A 12 -5.07 31.33 -6.13
N SER A 13 -4.03 31.42 -5.30
CA SER A 13 -2.76 31.99 -5.71
C SER A 13 -1.92 30.90 -6.39
N ILE A 14 -1.49 31.15 -7.62
CA ILE A 14 -0.65 30.25 -8.40
C ILE A 14 0.72 30.91 -8.52
N PHE A 15 1.75 30.20 -8.11
CA PHE A 15 3.15 30.57 -8.30
C PHE A 15 3.74 29.67 -9.39
N CYS A 16 4.32 30.28 -10.41
CA CYS A 16 5.06 29.56 -11.45
C CYS A 16 6.55 29.67 -11.13
N LEU A 17 7.24 28.55 -11.16
CA LEU A 17 8.69 28.49 -11.02
C LEU A 17 9.26 28.40 -12.44
N GLU A 18 10.14 29.34 -12.78
CA GLU A 18 10.80 29.39 -14.08
C GLU A 18 12.31 29.21 -13.88
N ASP A 19 12.97 28.57 -14.84
CA ASP A 19 14.42 28.33 -14.86
C ASP A 19 14.96 27.62 -13.59
N CYS A 20 14.16 26.74 -12.98
CA CYS A 20 14.53 25.98 -11.80
C CYS A 20 15.07 24.59 -12.18
N THR A 21 16.09 24.12 -11.47
CA THR A 21 16.52 22.73 -11.52
C THR A 21 15.54 21.83 -10.75
N ASP A 22 15.57 20.51 -11.01
CA ASP A 22 14.74 19.56 -10.30
C ASP A 22 15.01 19.57 -8.78
N GLU A 23 16.28 19.81 -8.37
CA GLU A 23 16.67 19.91 -6.97
C GLU A 23 16.07 21.15 -6.30
N GLU A 24 16.04 22.30 -6.98
CA GLU A 24 15.41 23.53 -6.46
C GLU A 24 13.91 23.38 -6.33
N VAL A 25 13.25 22.70 -7.28
CA VAL A 25 11.82 22.37 -7.18
C VAL A 25 11.55 21.47 -5.99
N GLU A 26 12.37 20.44 -5.74
CA GLU A 26 12.26 19.57 -4.58
C GLU A 26 12.41 20.34 -3.26
N GLU A 27 13.38 21.24 -3.18
CA GLU A 27 13.60 22.09 -1.97
C GLU A 27 12.42 23.00 -1.69
N ILE A 28 11.90 23.67 -2.71
CA ILE A 28 10.73 24.57 -2.57
C ILE A 28 9.50 23.76 -2.16
N PHE A 29 9.28 22.60 -2.78
CA PHE A 29 8.17 21.71 -2.45
C PHE A 29 8.25 21.21 -1.01
N ALA A 30 9.44 20.81 -0.53
CA ALA A 30 9.67 20.42 0.86
C ALA A 30 9.37 21.56 1.85
N ARG A 31 9.74 22.80 1.50
CA ARG A 31 9.47 23.97 2.35
C ARG A 31 7.99 24.34 2.39
N LEU A 32 7.28 24.26 1.27
CA LEU A 32 5.85 24.56 1.21
C LEU A 32 4.99 23.55 1.97
N ASN A 33 5.44 22.29 2.06
CA ASN A 33 4.74 21.23 2.77
C ASN A 33 5.06 21.13 4.27
N ASN A 34 5.71 22.13 4.87
CA ASN A 34 6.08 22.12 6.28
C ASN A 34 4.91 22.11 7.26
N SER A 35 3.70 22.50 6.85
CA SER A 35 2.51 22.48 7.71
C SER A 35 1.90 21.08 7.89
N THR A 36 2.03 20.22 6.88
CA THR A 36 1.65 18.80 6.94
C THR A 36 2.74 18.00 6.23
N PRO A 37 3.74 17.49 6.95
CA PRO A 37 4.88 16.85 6.32
C PRO A 37 4.43 15.61 5.53
N LEU A 38 4.88 15.54 4.28
CA LEU A 38 4.68 14.36 3.45
C LEU A 38 5.35 13.15 4.11
N SER A 39 4.69 12.00 4.02
CA SER A 39 5.31 10.74 4.39
C SER A 39 6.55 10.46 3.51
N PRO A 40 7.52 9.68 3.99
CA PRO A 40 8.69 9.33 3.17
C PRO A 40 8.32 8.72 1.82
N ILE A 41 7.24 7.94 1.74
CA ILE A 41 6.75 7.36 0.47
C ILE A 41 6.18 8.43 -0.46
N GLN A 42 5.42 9.38 0.07
CA GLN A 42 4.93 10.50 -0.74
C GLN A 42 6.08 11.33 -1.30
N LYS A 43 7.20 11.46 -0.55
CA LYS A 43 8.42 12.12 -1.04
C LYS A 43 9.11 11.33 -2.16
N CYS A 44 8.92 10.01 -2.26
CA CYS A 44 9.49 9.22 -3.35
C CYS A 44 8.99 9.68 -4.73
N ARG A 45 7.76 10.21 -4.83
CA ARG A 45 7.23 10.76 -6.09
C ARG A 45 8.02 11.97 -6.59
N SER A 46 8.47 12.84 -5.68
CA SER A 46 9.31 13.99 -6.04
C SER A 46 10.77 13.60 -6.31
N ILE A 47 11.24 12.54 -5.67
CA ILE A 47 12.60 12.03 -5.84
C ILE A 47 12.76 11.32 -7.21
N MET A 48 11.74 10.57 -7.64
CA MET A 48 11.73 9.94 -8.96
C MET A 48 11.58 10.99 -10.07
N SER A 49 12.06 10.69 -11.29
CA SER A 49 11.74 11.54 -12.45
C SER A 49 10.22 11.61 -12.67
N THR A 50 9.73 12.71 -13.24
CA THR A 50 8.31 12.91 -13.55
C THR A 50 7.74 11.76 -14.40
N GLU A 51 8.54 11.24 -15.34
CA GLU A 51 8.17 10.09 -16.17
C GLU A 51 7.96 8.83 -15.31
N LEU A 52 8.93 8.50 -14.47
CA LEU A 52 8.87 7.32 -13.61
C LEU A 52 7.72 7.43 -12.59
N ALA A 53 7.51 8.61 -11.99
CA ALA A 53 6.40 8.85 -11.07
C ALA A 53 5.03 8.69 -11.75
N ARG A 54 4.88 9.10 -13.02
CA ARG A 54 3.67 8.88 -13.81
C ARG A 54 3.45 7.40 -14.08
N TRP A 55 4.50 6.71 -14.55
CA TRP A 55 4.45 5.29 -14.81
C TRP A 55 4.11 4.46 -13.56
N THR A 56 4.70 4.74 -12.40
CA THR A 56 4.33 4.04 -11.14
C THR A 56 2.86 4.25 -10.78
N LYS A 57 2.29 5.43 -11.08
CA LYS A 57 0.86 5.68 -10.89
C LYS A 57 0.00 4.83 -11.83
N GLU A 58 0.44 4.63 -13.08
CA GLU A 58 -0.23 3.74 -14.04
C GLU A 58 -0.23 2.30 -13.53
N ILE A 59 0.91 1.80 -13.03
CA ILE A 59 0.99 0.46 -12.42
C ILE A 59 0.06 0.32 -11.22
N CYS A 60 0.04 1.29 -10.29
CA CYS A 60 -0.87 1.26 -9.14
C CYS A 60 -2.36 1.35 -9.55
N SER A 61 -2.69 1.72 -10.79
CA SER A 61 -4.06 1.70 -11.31
C SER A 61 -4.46 0.37 -11.98
N MET A 62 -3.55 -0.60 -12.10
CA MET A 62 -3.85 -1.92 -12.67
C MET A 62 -4.76 -2.75 -11.76
N ASP A 63 -5.47 -3.72 -12.35
CA ASP A 63 -6.47 -4.58 -11.68
C ASP A 63 -5.95 -5.22 -10.39
N PHE A 64 -4.69 -5.64 -10.36
CA PHE A 64 -4.08 -6.22 -9.17
C PHE A 64 -4.14 -5.27 -7.97
N PHE A 65 -3.77 -4.01 -8.15
CA PHE A 65 -3.81 -3.02 -7.07
C PHE A 65 -5.22 -2.59 -6.71
N GLN A 66 -6.13 -2.57 -7.68
CA GLN A 66 -7.51 -2.10 -7.46
C GLN A 66 -8.41 -3.16 -6.82
N HIS A 67 -8.17 -4.45 -7.09
CA HIS A 67 -9.12 -5.51 -6.74
C HIS A 67 -8.53 -6.61 -5.87
N SER A 68 -7.21 -6.86 -5.91
CA SER A 68 -6.62 -8.08 -5.35
C SER A 68 -5.97 -7.90 -3.99
N ILE A 69 -5.47 -6.69 -3.68
CA ILE A 69 -4.67 -6.44 -2.49
C ILE A 69 -5.51 -6.11 -1.26
N GLY A 70 -5.05 -6.57 -0.09
CA GLY A 70 -5.72 -6.34 1.20
C GLY A 70 -5.18 -5.10 1.93
N LEU A 71 -5.16 -3.91 1.26
CA LEU A 71 -4.78 -2.66 1.89
C LEU A 71 -6.01 -1.92 2.41
N THR A 72 -5.91 -1.37 3.62
CA THR A 72 -6.97 -0.54 4.20
C THR A 72 -7.02 0.84 3.56
N VAL A 73 -8.18 1.53 3.67
CA VAL A 73 -8.32 2.90 3.17
C VAL A 73 -7.28 3.85 3.79
N ALA A 74 -6.95 3.67 5.08
CA ALA A 74 -5.92 4.46 5.76
C ALA A 74 -4.52 4.20 5.16
N GLN A 75 -4.21 2.95 4.81
CA GLN A 75 -2.95 2.59 4.15
C GLN A 75 -2.88 3.18 2.73
N LEU A 76 -3.97 3.12 1.95
CA LEU A 76 -4.03 3.71 0.62
C LEU A 76 -3.87 5.24 0.65
N ARG A 77 -4.46 5.92 1.66
CA ARG A 77 -4.24 7.37 1.85
C ARG A 77 -2.78 7.73 2.14
N ARG A 78 -2.00 6.80 2.67
CA ARG A 78 -0.56 6.93 2.91
C ARG A 78 0.30 6.37 1.77
N GLU A 79 -0.33 6.06 0.63
CA GLU A 79 0.34 5.51 -0.56
C GLU A 79 1.05 4.16 -0.31
N ALA A 80 0.43 3.27 0.48
CA ALA A 80 0.98 1.95 0.74
C ALA A 80 1.01 1.06 -0.53
N ASP A 81 0.17 1.31 -1.52
CA ASP A 81 0.21 0.74 -2.86
C ASP A 81 1.51 1.09 -3.59
N LEU A 82 1.89 2.37 -3.60
CA LEU A 82 3.19 2.80 -4.12
C LEU A 82 4.34 2.18 -3.33
N GLU A 83 4.23 2.11 -2.01
CA GLU A 83 5.28 1.52 -1.17
C GLU A 83 5.53 0.06 -1.52
N VAL A 84 4.48 -0.78 -1.63
CA VAL A 84 4.65 -2.20 -1.98
C VAL A 84 5.13 -2.39 -3.43
N LEU A 85 4.75 -1.50 -4.35
CA LEU A 85 5.30 -1.49 -5.70
C LEU A 85 6.82 -1.23 -5.67
N LEU A 86 7.26 -0.17 -4.99
CA LEU A 86 8.67 0.20 -4.90
C LEU A 86 9.50 -0.85 -4.15
N GLN A 87 8.94 -1.48 -3.10
CA GLN A 87 9.56 -2.61 -2.41
C GLN A 87 9.76 -3.80 -3.35
N SER A 88 8.76 -4.09 -4.19
CA SER A 88 8.83 -5.17 -5.18
C SER A 88 9.89 -4.90 -6.25
N MET A 89 9.94 -3.67 -6.78
CA MET A 89 10.95 -3.24 -7.74
C MET A 89 12.36 -3.33 -7.15
N LEU A 90 12.55 -2.86 -5.91
CA LEU A 90 13.81 -2.96 -5.18
C LEU A 90 14.27 -4.42 -5.08
N LEU A 91 13.37 -5.32 -4.68
CA LEU A 91 13.69 -6.74 -4.53
C LEU A 91 14.03 -7.41 -5.87
N LEU A 92 13.34 -7.07 -6.95
CA LEU A 92 13.63 -7.58 -8.28
C LEU A 92 15.00 -7.09 -8.78
N ASP A 93 15.30 -5.81 -8.60
CA ASP A 93 16.60 -5.24 -9.01
C ASP A 93 17.76 -5.75 -8.15
N SER A 94 17.54 -5.99 -6.85
CA SER A 94 18.58 -6.50 -5.95
C SER A 94 19.05 -7.92 -6.30
N ARG A 95 18.30 -8.64 -7.16
CA ARG A 95 18.57 -10.05 -7.49
C ARG A 95 19.10 -10.26 -8.87
N HIS A 96 18.79 -9.35 -9.78
CA HIS A 96 19.03 -9.56 -11.21
C HIS A 96 20.01 -8.59 -11.83
N GLU A 97 20.43 -7.54 -11.15
CA GLU A 97 21.44 -6.58 -11.58
C GLU A 97 21.19 -5.19 -10.98
N GLY A 98 22.17 -4.68 -10.28
CA GLY A 98 22.34 -3.24 -10.13
C GLY A 98 21.93 -2.59 -8.82
N TYR A 99 21.37 -3.30 -7.86
CA TYR A 99 21.12 -2.73 -6.52
C TYR A 99 21.42 -3.74 -5.41
N ASP A 100 22.68 -4.03 -5.19
CA ASP A 100 23.18 -4.99 -4.18
C ASP A 100 23.44 -4.36 -2.79
N GLU A 101 23.44 -3.02 -2.71
CA GLU A 101 23.65 -2.28 -1.47
C GLU A 101 22.43 -2.26 -0.51
N TRP A 102 21.34 -2.92 -0.87
CA TRP A 102 20.12 -2.88 -0.08
C TRP A 102 20.27 -3.58 1.28
N LYS A 103 19.70 -2.96 2.32
CA LYS A 103 19.71 -3.49 3.70
C LYS A 103 18.35 -4.02 4.15
N GLY A 104 17.38 -3.98 3.28
CA GLY A 104 15.99 -4.39 3.52
C GLY A 104 15.02 -3.63 2.64
N ILE A 105 13.73 -3.72 2.98
CA ILE A 105 12.64 -3.06 2.25
C ILE A 105 11.92 -2.02 3.10
N SER A 106 12.61 -1.43 4.09
CA SER A 106 12.06 -0.34 4.88
C SER A 106 11.83 0.90 4.02
N THR A 107 10.99 1.80 4.48
CA THR A 107 10.70 3.07 3.78
C THR A 107 11.97 3.88 3.51
N ALA A 108 12.95 3.84 4.42
CA ALA A 108 14.25 4.49 4.24
C ALA A 108 15.04 3.86 3.08
N GLU A 109 15.06 2.53 2.98
CA GLU A 109 15.73 1.82 1.87
C GLU A 109 15.00 2.05 0.53
N VAL A 110 13.66 2.07 0.53
CA VAL A 110 12.87 2.44 -0.63
C VAL A 110 13.19 3.85 -1.11
N THR A 111 13.37 4.81 -0.19
CA THR A 111 13.75 6.18 -0.53
C THR A 111 15.15 6.25 -1.18
N LYS A 112 16.12 5.48 -0.67
CA LYS A 112 17.45 5.36 -1.30
C LYS A 112 17.37 4.73 -2.67
N TYR A 113 16.57 3.68 -2.81
CA TYR A 113 16.33 3.02 -4.08
C TYR A 113 15.71 3.98 -5.12
N CYS A 114 14.73 4.80 -4.74
CA CYS A 114 14.15 5.81 -5.62
C CYS A 114 15.21 6.81 -6.16
N LYS A 115 16.16 7.22 -5.32
CA LYS A 115 17.29 8.06 -5.76
C LYS A 115 18.19 7.31 -6.74
N HIS A 116 18.45 6.02 -6.50
CA HIS A 116 19.29 5.19 -7.36
C HIS A 116 18.70 5.02 -8.76
N ILE A 117 17.39 4.76 -8.86
CA ILE A 117 16.72 4.48 -10.15
C ILE A 117 16.32 5.75 -10.91
N ARG A 118 16.46 6.94 -10.33
CA ARG A 118 16.12 8.21 -10.98
C ARG A 118 16.83 8.34 -12.34
N GLY A 119 16.05 8.42 -13.40
CA GLY A 119 16.55 8.53 -14.78
C GLY A 119 17.32 7.30 -15.32
N LYS A 120 17.31 6.17 -14.58
CA LYS A 120 18.03 4.94 -14.96
C LYS A 120 17.10 3.74 -15.17
N TYR A 121 15.83 3.85 -14.83
CA TYR A 121 14.88 2.75 -14.97
C TYR A 121 14.46 2.61 -16.43
N ASN A 122 15.00 1.58 -17.11
CA ASN A 122 14.83 1.38 -18.55
C ASN A 122 13.49 0.74 -18.91
N ASP A 123 13.15 0.75 -20.19
CA ASP A 123 11.87 0.26 -20.69
C ASP A 123 11.72 -1.26 -20.57
N ASP A 124 12.81 -2.04 -20.67
CA ASP A 124 12.76 -3.49 -20.49
C ASP A 124 12.33 -3.85 -19.07
N LYS A 125 12.86 -3.14 -18.05
CA LYS A 125 12.43 -3.30 -16.65
C LYS A 125 10.99 -2.87 -16.46
N LYS A 126 10.56 -1.77 -17.10
CA LYS A 126 9.16 -1.33 -17.06
C LYS A 126 8.23 -2.38 -17.65
N LEU A 127 8.58 -2.97 -18.79
CA LEU A 127 7.80 -4.03 -19.43
C LEU A 127 7.72 -5.27 -18.56
N MET A 128 8.82 -5.72 -17.98
CA MET A 128 8.84 -6.85 -17.04
C MET A 128 7.89 -6.62 -15.85
N ILE A 129 7.93 -5.44 -15.24
CA ILE A 129 7.05 -5.10 -14.11
C ILE A 129 5.57 -5.09 -14.55
N MET A 130 5.26 -4.51 -15.70
CA MET A 130 3.90 -4.53 -16.24
C MET A 130 3.40 -5.96 -16.44
N GLU A 131 4.20 -6.82 -17.06
CA GLU A 131 3.89 -8.22 -17.29
C GLU A 131 3.63 -8.98 -15.98
N LEU A 132 4.44 -8.75 -14.95
CA LEU A 132 4.24 -9.32 -13.62
C LEU A 132 2.90 -8.91 -13.01
N PHE A 133 2.54 -7.63 -13.07
CA PHE A 133 1.27 -7.16 -12.51
C PHE A 133 0.06 -7.54 -13.36
N GLU A 134 0.18 -7.67 -14.67
CA GLU A 134 -0.85 -8.27 -15.51
C GLU A 134 -1.07 -9.75 -15.16
N TYR A 135 0.00 -10.51 -14.98
CA TYR A 135 -0.06 -11.90 -14.55
C TYR A 135 -0.76 -12.04 -13.19
N LEU A 136 -0.37 -11.20 -12.22
CA LEU A 136 -0.99 -11.19 -10.89
C LEU A 136 -2.46 -10.75 -10.92
N GLY A 137 -2.84 -9.78 -11.75
CA GLY A 137 -4.24 -9.39 -11.95
C GLY A 137 -5.10 -10.51 -12.57
N LYS A 138 -4.50 -11.34 -13.45
CA LYS A 138 -5.17 -12.54 -13.98
C LYS A 138 -5.29 -13.64 -12.93
N ALA A 139 -4.31 -13.78 -12.03
CA ALA A 139 -4.32 -14.76 -10.94
C ALA A 139 -5.32 -14.38 -9.84
N PHE A 140 -5.37 -13.12 -9.45
CA PHE A 140 -6.19 -12.64 -8.34
C PHE A 140 -7.19 -11.58 -8.81
N ARG A 141 -8.41 -11.99 -9.12
CA ARG A 141 -9.49 -11.11 -9.61
C ARG A 141 -10.27 -10.42 -8.49
N GLU A 142 -10.05 -10.83 -7.27
CA GLU A 142 -10.70 -10.33 -6.05
C GLU A 142 -9.72 -10.32 -4.89
N GLN A 143 -10.05 -9.61 -3.83
CA GLN A 143 -9.18 -9.45 -2.67
C GLN A 143 -8.80 -10.81 -2.07
N HIS A 144 -7.49 -11.01 -1.90
CA HIS A 144 -6.94 -12.24 -1.34
C HIS A 144 -6.32 -12.01 0.03
N LYS A 145 -6.70 -12.84 1.03
CA LYS A 145 -6.27 -12.71 2.45
C LYS A 145 -4.74 -12.70 2.66
N PHE A 146 -3.98 -13.35 1.78
CA PHE A 146 -2.52 -13.39 1.87
C PHE A 146 -1.85 -12.14 1.30
N LEU A 147 -2.53 -11.37 0.43
CA LEU A 147 -1.98 -10.18 -0.21
C LEU A 147 -2.07 -8.94 0.69
N LYS A 148 -1.50 -9.05 1.90
CA LYS A 148 -1.29 -7.94 2.83
C LYS A 148 0.02 -7.22 2.50
N LYS A 149 0.18 -5.98 2.99
CA LYS A 149 1.35 -5.11 2.75
C LYS A 149 2.68 -5.87 2.85
N SER A 150 2.89 -6.67 3.90
CA SER A 150 4.14 -7.40 4.13
C SER A 150 4.41 -8.54 3.15
N ASN A 151 3.38 -9.12 2.55
CA ASN A 151 3.48 -10.31 1.71
C ASN A 151 3.48 -9.99 0.21
N ILE A 152 2.89 -8.86 -0.20
CA ILE A 152 2.81 -8.48 -1.61
C ILE A 152 4.19 -8.49 -2.30
N PRO A 153 5.25 -7.89 -1.74
CA PRO A 153 6.56 -7.92 -2.40
C PRO A 153 7.11 -9.34 -2.58
N MET A 154 6.81 -10.26 -1.65
CA MET A 154 7.22 -11.67 -1.76
C MET A 154 6.49 -12.37 -2.90
N VAL A 155 5.18 -12.14 -3.03
CA VAL A 155 4.34 -12.71 -4.09
C VAL A 155 4.73 -12.17 -5.47
N VAL A 156 5.07 -10.88 -5.57
CA VAL A 156 5.55 -10.27 -6.83
C VAL A 156 6.87 -10.89 -7.29
N VAL A 157 7.84 -11.05 -6.38
CA VAL A 157 9.11 -11.72 -6.74
C VAL A 157 8.87 -13.18 -7.15
N LEU A 158 7.98 -13.87 -6.45
CA LEU A 158 7.62 -15.26 -6.78
C LEU A 158 6.91 -15.39 -8.13
N SER A 159 6.09 -14.40 -8.51
CA SER A 159 5.40 -14.41 -9.80
C SER A 159 6.37 -14.35 -10.99
N LYS A 160 7.55 -13.76 -10.80
CA LYS A 160 8.61 -13.80 -11.82
C LYS A 160 9.09 -15.24 -12.04
N LEU A 161 9.35 -15.98 -10.96
CA LEU A 161 9.71 -17.40 -11.07
C LEU A 161 8.59 -18.23 -11.73
N ALA A 162 7.33 -17.91 -11.44
CA ALA A 162 6.19 -18.57 -12.06
C ALA A 162 6.14 -18.32 -13.58
N LEU A 163 6.37 -17.09 -14.04
CA LEU A 163 6.47 -16.76 -15.46
C LEU A 163 7.63 -17.47 -16.14
N GLU A 164 8.81 -17.48 -15.52
CA GLU A 164 10.02 -18.15 -16.06
C GLU A 164 9.85 -19.67 -16.21
N ASN A 165 8.89 -20.27 -15.47
CA ASN A 165 8.57 -21.69 -15.55
C ASN A 165 7.22 -21.99 -16.22
N ASP A 166 6.66 -21.05 -16.99
CA ASP A 166 5.40 -21.20 -17.72
C ASP A 166 4.21 -21.63 -16.82
N ILE A 167 4.22 -21.26 -15.52
CA ILE A 167 3.14 -21.54 -14.59
C ILE A 167 1.98 -20.58 -14.88
N LYS A 168 0.80 -21.13 -15.19
CA LYS A 168 -0.38 -20.32 -15.48
C LYS A 168 -0.89 -19.57 -14.24
N PRO A 169 -1.49 -18.36 -14.40
CA PRO A 169 -2.00 -17.56 -13.29
C PRO A 169 -2.94 -18.32 -12.35
N GLU A 170 -3.81 -19.17 -12.90
CA GLU A 170 -4.76 -19.96 -12.11
C GLU A 170 -4.05 -20.98 -11.21
N LYS A 171 -2.99 -21.62 -11.72
CA LYS A 171 -2.18 -22.56 -10.94
C LYS A 171 -1.38 -21.84 -9.86
N PHE A 172 -0.84 -20.67 -10.18
CA PHE A 172 -0.15 -19.82 -9.22
C PHE A 172 -1.09 -19.42 -8.05
N LYS A 173 -2.32 -19.02 -8.38
CA LYS A 173 -3.34 -18.73 -7.35
C LYS A 173 -3.60 -19.94 -6.46
N VAL A 174 -3.79 -21.13 -7.03
CA VAL A 174 -4.02 -22.36 -6.25
C VAL A 174 -2.85 -22.65 -5.29
N PHE A 175 -1.62 -22.43 -5.74
CA PHE A 175 -0.45 -22.53 -4.86
C PHE A 175 -0.53 -21.51 -3.71
N ILE A 176 -0.80 -20.23 -3.99
CA ILE A 176 -0.90 -19.19 -2.95
C ILE A 176 -2.06 -19.49 -1.98
N ASP A 177 -3.20 -19.99 -2.47
CA ASP A 177 -4.31 -20.46 -1.64
C ASP A 177 -3.85 -21.56 -0.68
N SER A 178 -3.16 -22.59 -1.20
CA SER A 178 -2.61 -23.69 -0.40
C SER A 178 -1.58 -23.19 0.63
N PHE A 179 -0.61 -22.41 0.18
CA PHE A 179 0.42 -21.84 1.06
C PHE A 179 -0.18 -20.96 2.16
N SER A 180 -1.15 -20.11 1.84
CA SER A 180 -1.79 -19.23 2.82
C SER A 180 -2.62 -19.96 3.88
N ASN A 181 -3.04 -21.18 3.62
CA ASN A 181 -3.78 -22.02 4.58
C ASN A 181 -2.85 -22.84 5.49
N SER A 182 -1.60 -23.06 5.08
CA SER A 182 -0.60 -23.81 5.82
C SER A 182 0.78 -23.19 5.58
N VAL A 183 0.97 -22.00 6.16
CA VAL A 183 2.25 -21.28 6.07
C VAL A 183 3.32 -22.09 6.78
N CYS A 184 4.48 -22.26 6.16
CA CYS A 184 5.58 -23.01 6.76
C CYS A 184 6.26 -22.21 7.88
N VAL A 185 6.84 -22.93 8.85
CA VAL A 185 7.51 -22.36 10.03
C VAL A 185 8.60 -21.37 9.62
N ASP A 186 9.42 -21.74 8.64
CA ASP A 186 10.52 -20.87 8.14
C ASP A 186 10.03 -19.51 7.63
N TYR A 187 8.82 -19.45 7.06
CA TYR A 187 8.21 -18.19 6.64
C TYR A 187 7.70 -17.39 7.84
N GLU A 188 7.00 -18.05 8.77
CA GLU A 188 6.42 -17.41 9.96
C GLU A 188 7.47 -16.80 10.87
N GLU A 189 8.60 -17.48 11.11
CA GLU A 189 9.72 -16.97 11.91
C GLU A 189 10.34 -15.69 11.34
N ASN A 190 10.18 -15.46 10.04
CA ASN A 190 10.64 -14.27 9.35
C ASN A 190 9.57 -13.17 9.19
N THR A 191 8.41 -13.33 9.86
CA THR A 191 7.37 -12.29 9.97
C THR A 191 7.50 -11.50 11.28
N GLY A 192 6.57 -10.58 11.54
CA GLY A 192 6.54 -9.79 12.77
C GLY A 192 7.55 -8.66 12.79
N SER A 193 8.05 -8.29 13.98
CA SER A 193 8.96 -7.16 14.16
C SER A 193 10.23 -7.31 13.32
N GLY A 194 10.63 -6.23 12.65
CA GLY A 194 11.82 -6.21 11.80
C GLY A 194 11.67 -7.01 10.49
N ASN A 195 10.47 -7.36 10.06
CA ASN A 195 10.19 -8.10 8.82
C ASN A 195 10.69 -7.39 7.55
N VAL A 196 10.94 -6.08 7.62
CA VAL A 196 11.50 -5.28 6.53
C VAL A 196 13.02 -5.35 6.43
N LYS A 197 13.72 -5.91 7.43
CA LYS A 197 15.17 -6.11 7.39
C LYS A 197 15.55 -7.16 6.35
N ARG A 198 16.74 -7.03 5.76
CA ARG A 198 17.23 -7.91 4.69
C ARG A 198 17.14 -9.39 5.07
N VAL A 199 17.70 -9.78 6.22
CA VAL A 199 17.73 -11.17 6.68
C VAL A 199 16.32 -11.80 6.73
N LYS A 200 15.34 -11.08 7.31
CA LYS A 200 13.96 -11.56 7.39
C LYS A 200 13.24 -11.54 6.03
N THR A 201 13.54 -10.56 5.19
CA THR A 201 13.01 -10.50 3.83
C THR A 201 13.53 -11.68 2.99
N GLU A 202 14.83 -11.96 3.05
CA GLU A 202 15.46 -13.10 2.37
C GLU A 202 14.94 -14.45 2.92
N GLY A 203 14.76 -14.55 4.24
CA GLY A 203 14.18 -15.74 4.87
C GLY A 203 12.78 -16.05 4.35
N ARG A 204 11.89 -15.06 4.28
CA ARG A 204 10.54 -15.23 3.72
C ARG A 204 10.57 -15.62 2.24
N LEU A 205 11.41 -14.96 1.46
CA LEU A 205 11.55 -15.26 0.04
C LEU A 205 12.07 -16.66 -0.20
N SER A 206 13.09 -17.10 0.56
CA SER A 206 13.62 -18.46 0.48
C SER A 206 12.57 -19.50 0.85
N ALA A 207 11.81 -19.24 1.92
CA ALA A 207 10.79 -20.18 2.41
C ALA A 207 9.65 -20.35 1.40
N ILE A 208 9.10 -19.25 0.84
CA ILE A 208 8.02 -19.34 -0.13
C ILE A 208 8.50 -19.89 -1.49
N ALA A 209 9.73 -19.57 -1.90
CA ALA A 209 10.31 -20.10 -3.12
C ALA A 209 10.56 -21.60 -3.05
N LYS A 210 11.07 -22.08 -1.92
CA LYS A 210 11.25 -23.52 -1.67
C LYS A 210 9.89 -24.23 -1.72
N ALA A 211 8.90 -23.72 -1.00
CA ALA A 211 7.56 -24.31 -1.02
C ALA A 211 6.94 -24.32 -2.43
N PHE A 212 7.20 -23.27 -3.23
CA PHE A 212 6.75 -23.18 -4.62
C PHE A 212 7.42 -24.23 -5.50
N ALA A 213 8.74 -24.39 -5.38
CA ALA A 213 9.48 -25.38 -6.13
C ALA A 213 9.05 -26.81 -5.80
N ASP A 214 8.89 -27.10 -4.50
CA ASP A 214 8.40 -28.41 -4.05
C ASP A 214 6.98 -28.69 -4.57
N TYR A 215 6.12 -27.66 -4.64
CA TYR A 215 4.75 -27.80 -5.14
C TYR A 215 4.65 -28.08 -6.65
N PHE A 216 5.54 -27.49 -7.45
CA PHE A 216 5.54 -27.62 -8.91
C PHE A 216 6.63 -28.57 -9.45
N ASP A 217 7.34 -29.27 -8.57
CA ASP A 217 8.44 -30.18 -8.91
C ASP A 217 9.51 -29.49 -9.78
N LEU A 218 9.93 -28.30 -9.37
CA LEU A 218 10.93 -27.51 -10.08
C LEU A 218 12.35 -27.84 -9.60
N GLU A 219 13.27 -28.16 -10.51
CA GLU A 219 14.66 -28.48 -10.16
C GLU A 219 15.42 -27.32 -9.52
N ASN A 220 15.06 -26.08 -9.82
CA ASN A 220 15.71 -24.87 -9.33
C ASN A 220 14.68 -23.85 -8.80
N ALA A 221 14.67 -23.70 -7.47
CA ALA A 221 13.93 -22.63 -6.80
C ALA A 221 14.76 -21.36 -6.61
N ASN A 222 15.77 -21.13 -7.44
CA ASN A 222 16.78 -20.11 -7.14
C ASN A 222 16.28 -18.69 -7.46
N ILE A 223 15.28 -18.23 -6.65
CA ILE A 223 14.94 -16.80 -6.57
C ILE A 223 16.13 -16.01 -5.99
N LEU A 224 17.06 -16.69 -5.33
CA LEU A 224 18.13 -16.12 -4.51
C LEU A 224 19.53 -16.39 -5.09
N SER A 225 19.71 -16.41 -6.37
CA SER A 225 21.05 -16.55 -6.96
C SER A 225 21.95 -15.30 -6.79
N VAL A 226 22.02 -14.81 -5.58
CA VAL A 226 23.17 -14.03 -5.14
C VAL A 226 24.05 -14.99 -4.35
N GLU A 227 25.22 -15.32 -4.87
CA GLU A 227 26.26 -16.00 -4.12
C GLU A 227 26.37 -15.31 -2.75
N LYS A 228 26.25 -16.12 -1.69
CA LYS A 228 26.49 -15.65 -0.33
C LYS A 228 27.94 -15.15 -0.28
N ASN A 229 28.13 -13.86 -0.42
CA ASN A 229 29.29 -13.23 0.19
C ASN A 229 29.08 -13.28 1.69
N ALA A 230 29.55 -14.40 2.27
CA ALA A 230 29.69 -14.60 3.69
C ALA A 230 30.82 -13.67 4.14
N ASP A 231 30.47 -12.47 4.56
CA ASP A 231 31.28 -11.62 5.44
C ASP A 231 30.54 -10.27 5.64
N PHE A 232 29.52 -10.32 6.45
CA PHE A 232 29.07 -9.15 7.19
C PHE A 232 28.90 -9.56 8.65
N ASP A 233 30.03 -9.48 9.36
CA ASP A 233 30.05 -9.53 10.81
C ASP A 233 29.06 -8.52 11.39
N ASP A 234 28.30 -9.00 12.37
CA ASP A 234 27.47 -8.21 13.28
C ASP A 234 28.31 -7.08 13.92
N VAL A 235 28.23 -5.89 13.39
CA VAL A 235 28.62 -4.69 14.12
C VAL A 235 27.38 -4.19 14.84
N PRO A 236 27.34 -4.21 16.18
CA PRO A 236 26.25 -3.65 16.94
C PRO A 236 26.33 -2.12 16.83
N THR A 237 25.60 -1.54 15.92
CA THR A 237 25.35 -0.10 15.89
C THR A 237 24.34 0.23 16.97
N SER A 238 24.88 0.74 18.11
CA SER A 238 24.11 1.50 19.07
C SER A 238 23.79 2.86 18.46
N GLU A 239 22.69 2.97 17.78
CA GLU A 239 22.09 4.24 17.44
C GLU A 239 20.65 4.24 17.90
N ASN A 240 20.36 5.20 18.75
CA ASN A 240 19.07 5.58 19.28
C ASN A 240 18.13 5.94 18.10
N GLU A 241 17.47 4.97 17.52
CA GLU A 241 16.34 5.22 16.64
C GLU A 241 15.08 5.25 17.49
N ASN A 242 14.52 6.44 17.61
CA ASN A 242 13.15 6.64 18.04
C ASN A 242 12.28 5.67 17.23
N SER A 243 11.79 4.67 17.91
CA SER A 243 10.89 3.65 17.38
C SER A 243 9.62 4.32 16.88
N GLU A 244 9.46 4.41 15.58
CA GLU A 244 8.12 4.41 15.00
C GLU A 244 7.50 3.06 15.34
N VAL A 245 6.52 3.14 16.21
CA VAL A 245 5.71 2.01 16.64
C VAL A 245 4.91 1.56 15.43
N ASP A 246 5.35 0.49 14.77
CA ASP A 246 4.51 -0.24 13.84
C ASP A 246 3.30 -0.79 14.62
N ASP A 247 2.15 -0.18 14.35
CA ASP A 247 0.86 -0.47 14.92
C ASP A 247 0.46 -1.93 14.63
N VAL A 248 0.76 -2.81 15.57
CA VAL A 248 0.16 -4.14 15.66
C VAL A 248 -1.10 -4.00 16.50
N THR A 249 -2.15 -3.45 15.94
CA THR A 249 -3.46 -3.56 16.55
C THR A 249 -4.26 -4.65 15.89
N ALA A 250 -4.44 -5.68 16.69
CA ALA A 250 -5.52 -6.63 16.54
C ALA A 250 -6.86 -5.87 16.46
N SER A 251 -7.71 -6.30 15.54
CA SER A 251 -9.10 -5.89 15.43
C SER A 251 -9.84 -6.04 16.74
N THR A 252 -10.32 -4.93 17.29
CA THR A 252 -11.54 -4.91 18.09
C THR A 252 -12.37 -3.73 17.59
N ASP A 253 -13.50 -4.08 16.99
CA ASP A 253 -14.59 -3.19 16.69
C ASP A 253 -15.13 -2.59 18.01
N GLU A 254 -15.07 -1.28 18.16
CA GLU A 254 -16.04 -0.54 18.98
C GLU A 254 -16.12 0.91 18.45
N ASP A 255 -17.25 1.18 17.81
CA ASP A 255 -17.77 2.51 17.52
C ASP A 255 -18.03 3.28 18.82
N THR A 256 -17.32 4.39 19.03
CA THR A 256 -17.84 5.49 19.86
C THR A 256 -17.18 6.80 19.40
N PRO A 257 -17.96 7.83 19.05
CA PRO A 257 -17.40 9.13 18.66
C PRO A 257 -17.01 9.92 19.91
N ALA A 258 -15.73 10.22 20.06
CA ALA A 258 -15.26 11.14 21.09
C ALA A 258 -15.54 12.59 20.69
N MET A 259 -16.43 13.23 21.41
CA MET A 259 -16.64 14.68 21.43
C MET A 259 -15.39 15.40 21.94
N GLY A 260 -14.90 16.34 21.17
CA GLY A 260 -13.88 17.29 21.58
C GLY A 260 -14.43 18.31 22.58
N SER A 261 -13.77 18.40 23.71
CA SER A 261 -14.00 19.41 24.73
C SER A 261 -13.40 20.74 24.29
N PHE A 262 -14.24 21.74 24.00
CA PHE A 262 -13.85 23.14 23.98
C PHE A 262 -14.18 23.74 25.34
N MET A 263 -13.19 24.33 25.99
CA MET A 263 -13.33 25.11 27.20
C MET A 263 -14.19 26.37 26.94
N ASN A 264 -15.18 26.53 27.79
CA ASN A 264 -15.94 27.75 27.94
C ASN A 264 -15.35 28.61 29.04
N ASP A 265 -15.40 29.90 28.83
CA ASP A 265 -15.43 30.92 29.87
C ASP A 265 -16.78 31.65 29.83
N PRO A 266 -17.36 32.06 30.99
CA PRO A 266 -18.78 32.33 31.16
C PRO A 266 -19.09 33.84 31.20
N THR A 267 -20.29 34.22 30.73
CA THR A 267 -21.05 35.35 31.31
C THR A 267 -22.53 35.29 30.87
N GLU A 268 -23.40 35.21 31.91
CA GLU A 268 -24.66 35.92 32.16
C GLU A 268 -25.66 36.09 31.01
N GLU A 269 -26.91 35.86 31.11
CA GLU A 269 -27.99 36.18 32.05
C GLU A 269 -29.29 35.46 31.68
N ALA A 270 -30.14 35.29 32.68
CA ALA A 270 -31.46 34.70 32.68
C ALA A 270 -32.53 35.52 31.94
N VAL A 271 -33.62 34.85 31.50
CA VAL A 271 -35.05 35.20 31.71
C VAL A 271 -35.93 34.08 31.13
N ASP A 272 -36.67 33.47 31.89
CA ASP A 272 -38.00 33.02 32.31
C ASP A 272 -39.14 33.06 31.27
N THR A 273 -40.11 32.13 31.52
CA THR A 273 -41.50 31.97 31.04
C THR A 273 -41.65 31.13 29.78
N GLY A 274 -42.44 30.07 29.77
CA GLY A 274 -43.65 29.66 30.40
C GLY A 274 -44.46 28.78 29.44
N SER A 275 -44.93 27.66 29.95
CA SER A 275 -46.23 26.97 29.80
C SER A 275 -46.78 26.50 28.45
N GLU A 276 -47.14 25.20 28.46
CA GLU A 276 -48.47 24.63 28.12
C GLU A 276 -48.83 24.53 26.63
N ASP A 277 -49.45 23.55 26.07
CA ASP A 277 -50.30 22.44 26.44
C ASP A 277 -50.46 21.48 25.23
N THR A 278 -50.62 20.19 25.52
CA THR A 278 -51.59 19.16 25.09
C THR A 278 -52.14 19.07 23.66
N GLU A 279 -52.31 17.85 23.29
CA GLU A 279 -53.38 16.98 22.72
C GLU A 279 -52.97 16.30 21.40
N GLU A 280 -52.86 15.04 21.36
CA GLU A 280 -53.76 13.86 21.27
C GLU A 280 -54.61 13.81 19.98
N VAL A 281 -54.68 12.60 19.45
CA VAL A 281 -55.73 11.88 18.67
C VAL A 281 -55.23 11.40 17.32
N ALA A 282 -54.96 10.14 17.09
CA ALA A 282 -55.71 8.89 16.89
C ALA A 282 -56.28 8.69 15.47
N ASP A 283 -56.02 7.45 14.96
CA ASP A 283 -56.86 6.60 14.08
C ASP A 283 -57.03 7.05 12.60
N GLU A 284 -57.09 6.20 11.69
CA GLU A 284 -57.64 4.87 11.33
C GLU A 284 -57.07 4.40 9.98
N ALA A 285 -56.76 3.17 9.88
CA ALA A 285 -57.23 2.09 9.06
C ALA A 285 -57.85 2.36 7.66
N GLY A 286 -57.44 1.55 6.71
CA GLY A 286 -58.12 1.40 5.44
C GLY A 286 -57.43 0.42 4.46
N GLU A 287 -57.83 -0.81 4.60
CA GLU A 287 -57.69 -1.93 3.64
C GLU A 287 -58.13 -1.53 2.22
N ASN A 288 -57.60 -2.11 1.18
CA ASN A 288 -58.22 -3.20 0.43
C ASN A 288 -57.57 -3.43 -0.93
N SER A 289 -57.31 -4.69 -1.21
CA SER A 289 -57.59 -5.48 -2.42
C SER A 289 -57.30 -4.81 -3.79
N GLY A 290 -56.74 -5.44 -4.77
CA GLY A 290 -56.75 -6.81 -5.23
C GLY A 290 -56.66 -6.83 -6.75
N ILE A 291 -56.31 -7.98 -7.30
CA ILE A 291 -56.65 -8.48 -8.66
C ILE A 291 -55.67 -8.06 -9.79
N SER A 292 -54.82 -8.94 -10.23
CA SER A 292 -54.87 -10.02 -11.23
C SER A 292 -54.78 -9.59 -12.69
N ALA A 293 -53.96 -10.37 -13.36
CA ALA A 293 -54.03 -10.99 -14.68
C ALA A 293 -53.41 -10.21 -15.84
N GLU A 294 -52.46 -10.82 -16.41
CA GLU A 294 -52.37 -11.67 -17.60
C GLU A 294 -52.00 -10.94 -18.90
N SER A 295 -51.04 -11.55 -19.50
CA SER A 295 -50.79 -11.84 -20.93
C SER A 295 -50.45 -10.65 -21.87
N GLU A 296 -49.34 -10.65 -22.44
CA GLU A 296 -48.86 -11.28 -23.68
C GLU A 296 -47.33 -11.22 -23.78
#